data_5c62eea693174559c8c1b0fd57d04aeb
#
_entry.id   5c62eea693174559c8c1b0fd57d04aeb
#
_cell.length_a   1.000
_cell.length_b   1.000
_cell.length_c   1.000
_cell.angle_alpha   90.00
_cell.angle_beta   90.00
_cell.angle_gamma   90.00
#
_symmetry.space_group_name_H-M   'P 1'
#
loop_
_entity.id
_entity.type
_entity.pdbx_description
1 polymer ?
#
loop_
_entity_poly.entity_id
_entity_poly.type
_entity_poly.pdbx_seq_one_letter_code
_entity_poly.pdbx_strand_id
1 'polypeptide(L)'
;MKVYEILEATKGILVSGNKEDEICFFSQDSRQMKNGGMYIPLKGERFDGHDFIESAFQTGATAIITAKDVSYPDKIVIKVEDTYQALKDMAIYLRSHRPVKVVGVTGSVGKTSTRDMVYSVVKQKYKTLKTEGNYNNEIGLPLTILRYQDEEVMVLEMGMNHLNEMSRLSMIAHPDVSCITNVGTAHIGELGSRENILKAKLEITDGMKDQSTLIINNDNDMLQTVDLPRLNVVRVGKNEGASIQASDI
;
A
#
# COMPACT_ATOMS: atom_id res chain seq x y z
N MET A 1 -2.17 -15.16 6.05
CA MET A 1 -1.05 -15.81 5.32
C MET A 1 -0.53 -16.97 6.14
N LYS A 2 -0.18 -18.06 5.48
CA LYS A 2 0.54 -19.16 6.17
C LYS A 2 2.02 -18.83 6.34
N VAL A 3 2.65 -19.40 7.36
CA VAL A 3 4.08 -19.18 7.65
C VAL A 3 4.96 -19.57 6.45
N TYR A 4 4.65 -20.65 5.72
CA TYR A 4 5.42 -21.02 4.53
C TYR A 4 5.36 -19.95 3.42
N GLU A 5 4.22 -19.25 3.25
CA GLU A 5 4.10 -18.15 2.29
C GLU A 5 4.99 -16.95 2.69
N ILE A 6 5.08 -16.68 4.01
CA ILE A 6 5.95 -15.62 4.53
C ILE A 6 7.42 -15.97 4.30
N LEU A 7 7.82 -17.23 4.53
CA LEU A 7 9.18 -17.70 4.25
C LEU A 7 9.52 -17.59 2.75
N GLU A 8 8.58 -17.95 1.89
CA GLU A 8 8.76 -17.85 0.43
C GLU A 8 8.90 -16.38 0.00
N ALA A 9 8.03 -15.50 0.50
CA ALA A 9 8.05 -14.09 0.20
C ALA A 9 9.35 -13.40 0.62
N THR A 10 9.78 -13.65 1.86
CA THR A 10 10.87 -12.90 2.50
C THR A 10 12.24 -13.55 2.39
N LYS A 11 12.30 -14.81 1.90
CA LYS A 11 13.50 -15.68 1.96
C LYS A 11 14.02 -15.85 3.38
N GLY A 12 13.14 -15.69 4.38
CA GLY A 12 13.46 -15.82 5.79
C GLY A 12 13.69 -17.25 6.23
N ILE A 13 14.25 -17.41 7.43
CA ILE A 13 14.54 -18.68 8.06
C ILE A 13 13.57 -18.86 9.24
N LEU A 14 12.84 -19.99 9.28
CA LEU A 14 12.02 -20.35 10.42
C LEU A 14 12.92 -20.82 11.58
N VAL A 15 12.98 -20.04 12.65
CA VAL A 15 13.75 -20.35 13.86
C VAL A 15 12.93 -21.23 14.80
N SER A 16 11.64 -20.95 14.95
CA SER A 16 10.69 -21.74 15.75
C SER A 16 9.27 -21.63 15.21
N GLY A 17 8.39 -22.56 15.56
CA GLY A 17 7.00 -22.63 15.09
C GLY A 17 6.78 -23.63 13.95
N ASN A 18 5.58 -23.62 13.37
CA ASN A 18 5.20 -24.54 12.31
C ASN A 18 4.90 -23.77 11.00
N LYS A 19 5.38 -24.30 9.88
CA LYS A 19 5.17 -23.73 8.53
C LYS A 19 3.71 -23.67 8.12
N GLU A 20 2.86 -24.55 8.67
CA GLU A 20 1.43 -24.62 8.36
C GLU A 20 0.58 -23.66 9.20
N ASP A 21 1.16 -23.03 10.22
CA ASP A 21 0.44 -22.07 11.05
C ASP A 21 0.01 -20.85 10.20
N GLU A 22 -1.11 -20.25 10.59
CA GLU A 22 -1.68 -19.10 9.89
C GLU A 22 -1.53 -17.82 10.71
N ILE A 23 -1.03 -16.78 10.05
CA ILE A 23 -0.96 -15.43 10.57
C ILE A 23 -2.12 -14.63 9.97
N CYS A 24 -3.02 -14.17 10.83
CA CYS A 24 -4.23 -13.46 10.42
C CYS A 24 -4.18 -11.93 10.68
N PHE A 25 -3.15 -11.45 11.35
CA PHE A 25 -2.98 -10.05 11.68
C PHE A 25 -1.49 -9.66 11.67
N PHE A 26 -1.19 -8.48 11.12
CA PHE A 26 0.16 -7.95 11.03
C PHE A 26 0.21 -6.54 11.62
N SER A 27 1.18 -6.25 12.47
CA SER A 27 1.36 -4.91 13.03
C SER A 27 2.81 -4.61 13.35
N GLN A 28 3.18 -3.33 13.18
CA GLN A 28 4.43 -2.76 13.68
C GLN A 28 4.27 -2.13 15.08
N ASP A 29 3.03 -2.02 15.59
CA ASP A 29 2.76 -1.43 16.90
C ASP A 29 2.55 -2.56 17.93
N SER A 30 3.53 -2.73 18.82
CA SER A 30 3.52 -3.76 19.87
C SER A 30 2.33 -3.64 20.82
N ARG A 31 1.71 -2.45 20.92
CA ARG A 31 0.57 -2.18 21.81
C ARG A 31 -0.77 -2.62 21.23
N GLN A 32 -0.83 -2.91 19.92
CA GLN A 32 -2.05 -3.24 19.19
C GLN A 32 -2.07 -4.69 18.70
N MET A 33 -1.26 -5.55 19.30
CA MET A 33 -1.22 -6.95 18.89
C MET A 33 -2.51 -7.70 19.26
N LYS A 34 -2.79 -8.75 18.50
CA LYS A 34 -3.93 -9.65 18.69
C LYS A 34 -3.45 -11.10 18.62
N ASN A 35 -4.21 -12.00 19.23
CA ASN A 35 -3.93 -13.44 19.12
C ASN A 35 -3.94 -13.87 17.64
N GLY A 36 -2.96 -14.68 17.25
CA GLY A 36 -2.73 -15.06 15.84
C GLY A 36 -2.01 -13.98 15.02
N GLY A 37 -1.53 -12.91 15.67
CA GLY A 37 -0.84 -11.81 15.00
C GLY A 37 0.67 -11.95 14.96
N MET A 38 1.28 -11.40 13.91
CA MET A 38 2.72 -11.25 13.74
C MET A 38 3.14 -9.81 14.00
N TYR A 39 4.06 -9.63 14.93
CA TYR A 39 4.71 -8.35 15.16
C TYR A 39 5.88 -8.18 14.20
N ILE A 40 5.97 -7.00 13.58
CA ILE A 40 7.00 -6.61 12.62
C ILE A 40 7.79 -5.44 13.22
N PRO A 41 8.89 -5.69 13.94
CA PRO A 41 9.73 -4.64 14.51
C PRO A 41 10.43 -3.88 13.39
N LEU A 42 10.14 -2.60 13.25
CA LEU A 42 10.82 -1.72 12.30
C LEU A 42 11.83 -0.85 13.04
N LYS A 43 13.00 -0.67 12.45
CA LYS A 43 14.03 0.22 12.97
C LYS A 43 13.82 1.62 12.40
N GLY A 44 13.49 2.57 13.27
CA GLY A 44 13.40 3.99 12.96
C GLY A 44 14.66 4.75 13.38
N GLU A 45 14.65 6.07 13.16
CA GLU A 45 15.78 6.94 13.52
C GLU A 45 16.02 7.03 15.04
N ARG A 46 14.95 6.98 15.85
CA ARG A 46 15.00 7.18 17.30
C ARG A 46 14.77 5.92 18.12
N PHE A 47 14.11 4.91 17.55
CA PHE A 47 13.71 3.70 18.24
C PHE A 47 13.96 2.47 17.36
N ASP A 48 14.39 1.38 18.01
CA ASP A 48 14.44 0.06 17.38
C ASP A 48 13.21 -0.75 17.83
N GLY A 49 12.33 -1.09 16.88
CA GLY A 49 11.16 -1.90 17.15
C GLY A 49 11.46 -3.25 17.80
N HIS A 50 12.67 -3.77 17.63
CA HIS A 50 13.10 -5.02 18.25
C HIS A 50 13.15 -4.95 19.79
N ASP A 51 13.27 -3.77 20.36
CA ASP A 51 13.27 -3.59 21.83
C ASP A 51 11.87 -3.81 22.43
N PHE A 52 10.84 -3.90 21.62
CA PHE A 52 9.44 -4.09 22.03
C PHE A 52 8.89 -5.49 21.74
N ILE A 53 9.72 -6.46 21.39
CA ILE A 53 9.30 -7.84 21.09
C ILE A 53 8.57 -8.47 22.28
N GLU A 54 9.14 -8.35 23.51
CA GLU A 54 8.51 -8.86 24.72
C GLU A 54 7.14 -8.22 24.98
N SER A 55 7.04 -6.89 24.80
CA SER A 55 5.79 -6.16 24.91
C SER A 55 4.75 -6.64 23.89
N ALA A 56 5.17 -6.93 22.66
CA ALA A 56 4.28 -7.44 21.62
C ALA A 56 3.71 -8.82 22.00
N PHE A 57 4.51 -9.70 22.57
CA PHE A 57 4.05 -11.01 23.08
C PHE A 57 3.08 -10.87 24.24
N GLN A 58 3.37 -9.98 25.19
CA GLN A 58 2.48 -9.68 26.33
C GLN A 58 1.12 -9.12 25.87
N THR A 59 1.09 -8.40 24.75
CA THR A 59 -0.12 -7.79 24.20
C THR A 59 -0.91 -8.76 23.30
N GLY A 60 -0.33 -9.92 22.94
CA GLY A 60 -1.03 -10.97 22.21
C GLY A 60 -0.41 -11.42 20.88
N ALA A 61 0.79 -10.96 20.53
CA ALA A 61 1.50 -11.51 19.39
C ALA A 61 1.78 -13.00 19.59
N THR A 62 1.61 -13.79 18.53
CA THR A 62 1.97 -15.22 18.52
C THR A 62 3.18 -15.48 17.63
N ALA A 63 3.51 -14.50 16.78
CA ALA A 63 4.59 -14.58 15.82
C ALA A 63 5.38 -13.26 15.79
N ILE A 64 6.65 -13.37 15.40
CA ILE A 64 7.51 -12.23 15.03
C ILE A 64 8.28 -12.53 13.76
N ILE A 65 8.59 -11.45 13.02
CA ILE A 65 9.63 -11.45 12.02
C ILE A 65 10.76 -10.54 12.53
N THR A 66 12.02 -10.94 12.47
CA THR A 66 13.10 -10.22 13.16
C THR A 66 14.41 -10.29 12.39
N ALA A 67 15.20 -9.21 12.47
CA ALA A 67 16.57 -9.20 11.96
C ALA A 67 17.61 -9.60 13.00
N LYS A 68 17.21 -9.73 14.28
CA LYS A 68 18.11 -10.12 15.38
C LYS A 68 18.03 -11.61 15.66
N ASP A 69 19.13 -12.17 16.18
CA ASP A 69 19.15 -13.53 16.69
C ASP A 69 18.43 -13.57 18.05
N VAL A 70 17.27 -14.19 18.06
CA VAL A 70 16.43 -14.36 19.25
C VAL A 70 15.87 -15.78 19.32
N SER A 71 15.52 -16.24 20.51
CA SER A 71 14.96 -17.58 20.72
C SER A 71 13.70 -17.49 21.58
N TYR A 72 12.57 -17.88 21.00
CA TYR A 72 11.27 -17.99 21.65
C TYR A 72 10.62 -19.31 21.22
N PRO A 73 10.93 -20.44 21.92
CA PRO A 73 10.52 -21.79 21.48
C PRO A 73 9.00 -21.97 21.32
N ASP A 74 8.21 -21.25 22.13
CA ASP A 74 6.74 -21.32 22.13
C ASP A 74 6.07 -20.32 21.18
N LYS A 75 6.85 -19.62 20.36
CA LYS A 75 6.38 -18.62 19.40
C LYS A 75 6.83 -18.95 17.98
N ILE A 76 6.15 -18.39 17.01
CA ILE A 76 6.59 -18.42 15.62
C ILE A 76 7.63 -17.31 15.45
N VAL A 77 8.86 -17.68 15.11
CA VAL A 77 9.97 -16.75 14.90
C VAL A 77 10.53 -16.97 13.50
N ILE A 78 10.48 -15.91 12.69
CA ILE A 78 11.06 -15.87 11.36
C ILE A 78 12.21 -14.87 11.37
N LYS A 79 13.42 -15.33 11.05
CA LYS A 79 14.59 -14.46 10.88
C LYS A 79 14.71 -14.01 9.43
N VAL A 80 14.95 -12.73 9.24
CA VAL A 80 15.19 -12.07 7.95
C VAL A 80 16.41 -11.15 8.05
N GLU A 81 16.91 -10.67 6.93
CA GLU A 81 18.00 -9.68 6.91
C GLU A 81 17.50 -8.28 7.29
N ASP A 82 16.32 -7.90 6.77
CA ASP A 82 15.69 -6.57 6.96
C ASP A 82 14.18 -6.72 7.12
N THR A 83 13.65 -6.30 8.26
CA THR A 83 12.22 -6.37 8.56
C THR A 83 11.38 -5.37 7.76
N TYR A 84 11.97 -4.25 7.36
CA TYR A 84 11.31 -3.27 6.50
C TYR A 84 11.14 -3.81 5.07
N GLN A 85 12.18 -4.45 4.53
CA GLN A 85 12.09 -5.12 3.24
C GLN A 85 11.13 -6.32 3.29
N ALA A 86 11.21 -7.12 4.36
CA ALA A 86 10.30 -8.26 4.55
C ALA A 86 8.82 -7.86 4.58
N LEU A 87 8.49 -6.71 5.19
CA LEU A 87 7.12 -6.16 5.17
C LEU A 87 6.63 -5.90 3.73
N LYS A 88 7.49 -5.30 2.89
CA LYS A 88 7.18 -5.04 1.48
C LYS A 88 7.05 -6.34 0.68
N ASP A 89 7.96 -7.26 0.87
CA ASP A 89 8.00 -8.55 0.17
C ASP A 89 6.74 -9.38 0.46
N MET A 90 6.28 -9.41 1.71
CA MET A 90 5.02 -10.07 2.07
C MET A 90 3.82 -9.44 1.36
N ALA A 91 3.76 -8.10 1.26
CA ALA A 91 2.68 -7.41 0.56
C ALA A 91 2.70 -7.67 -0.95
N ILE A 92 3.88 -7.65 -1.58
CA ILE A 92 4.08 -7.97 -2.99
C ILE A 92 3.68 -9.43 -3.26
N TYR A 93 4.10 -10.35 -2.40
CA TYR A 93 3.74 -11.76 -2.51
C TYR A 93 2.23 -11.96 -2.47
N LEU A 94 1.56 -11.38 -1.47
CA LEU A 94 0.11 -11.45 -1.34
C LEU A 94 -0.57 -10.90 -2.60
N ARG A 95 -0.14 -9.71 -3.06
CA ARG A 95 -0.70 -9.06 -4.24
C ARG A 95 -0.55 -9.89 -5.51
N SER A 96 0.57 -10.60 -5.67
CA SER A 96 0.84 -11.44 -6.85
C SER A 96 0.13 -12.81 -6.82
N HIS A 97 -0.20 -13.32 -5.62
CA HIS A 97 -0.79 -14.64 -5.44
C HIS A 97 -2.29 -14.63 -5.10
N ARG A 98 -2.91 -13.46 -5.02
CA ARG A 98 -4.35 -13.35 -4.74
C ARG A 98 -5.08 -12.65 -5.90
N PRO A 99 -6.28 -13.14 -6.30
CA PRO A 99 -7.04 -12.60 -7.43
C PRO A 99 -7.80 -11.31 -7.03
N VAL A 100 -7.12 -10.37 -6.41
CA VAL A 100 -7.70 -9.10 -5.96
C VAL A 100 -7.39 -7.98 -6.94
N LYS A 101 -8.38 -7.12 -7.25
CA LYS A 101 -8.19 -5.93 -8.05
C LYS A 101 -7.79 -4.75 -7.19
N VAL A 102 -6.90 -3.91 -7.69
CA VAL A 102 -6.40 -2.74 -6.94
C VAL A 102 -6.73 -1.45 -7.66
N VAL A 103 -7.37 -0.54 -6.92
CA VAL A 103 -7.58 0.86 -7.32
C VAL A 103 -6.64 1.73 -6.49
N GLY A 104 -5.64 2.34 -7.13
CA GLY A 104 -4.73 3.30 -6.52
C GLY A 104 -5.28 4.72 -6.62
N VAL A 105 -5.22 5.50 -5.54
CA VAL A 105 -5.69 6.88 -5.51
C VAL A 105 -4.59 7.80 -4.98
N THR A 106 -4.19 8.78 -5.79
CA THR A 106 -3.25 9.83 -5.39
C THR A 106 -3.73 11.22 -5.81
N GLY A 107 -2.99 12.25 -5.43
CA GLY A 107 -3.23 13.65 -5.77
C GLY A 107 -2.68 14.60 -4.72
N SER A 108 -2.64 15.89 -5.02
CA SER A 108 -2.22 16.92 -4.07
C SER A 108 -3.25 17.09 -2.95
N VAL A 109 -4.54 17.14 -3.30
CA VAL A 109 -5.69 17.19 -2.38
C VAL A 109 -6.76 16.20 -2.85
N GLY A 110 -7.70 15.85 -1.95
CA GLY A 110 -8.86 15.01 -2.28
C GLY A 110 -8.62 13.50 -2.34
N LYS A 111 -7.41 13.01 -2.04
CA LYS A 111 -7.09 11.57 -2.02
C LYS A 111 -8.06 10.77 -1.15
N THR A 112 -8.17 11.15 0.11
CA THR A 112 -9.00 10.46 1.11
C THR A 112 -10.48 10.49 0.75
N SER A 113 -10.99 11.64 0.31
CA SER A 113 -12.38 11.78 -0.14
C SER A 113 -12.68 10.91 -1.36
N THR A 114 -11.79 10.92 -2.35
CA THR A 114 -11.93 10.10 -3.57
C THR A 114 -11.84 8.62 -3.23
N ARG A 115 -10.88 8.19 -2.39
CA ARG A 115 -10.79 6.83 -1.88
C ARG A 115 -12.10 6.38 -1.23
N ASP A 116 -12.68 7.22 -0.37
CA ASP A 116 -13.89 6.88 0.37
C ASP A 116 -15.12 6.84 -0.54
N MET A 117 -15.20 7.72 -1.53
CA MET A 117 -16.24 7.69 -2.57
C MET A 117 -16.14 6.41 -3.42
N VAL A 118 -14.95 6.10 -3.94
CA VAL A 118 -14.70 4.88 -4.72
C VAL A 118 -15.06 3.64 -3.88
N TYR A 119 -14.60 3.57 -2.64
CA TYR A 119 -14.94 2.49 -1.72
C TYR A 119 -16.45 2.35 -1.53
N SER A 120 -17.15 3.49 -1.32
CA SER A 120 -18.61 3.48 -1.06
C SER A 120 -19.42 2.94 -2.23
N VAL A 121 -18.95 3.18 -3.46
CA VAL A 121 -19.59 2.65 -4.67
C VAL A 121 -19.19 1.18 -4.89
N VAL A 122 -17.92 0.86 -4.84
CA VAL A 122 -17.39 -0.48 -5.17
C VAL A 122 -17.90 -1.53 -4.20
N LYS A 123 -17.98 -1.21 -2.91
CA LYS A 123 -18.47 -2.13 -1.87
C LYS A 123 -19.95 -2.54 -2.03
N GLN A 124 -20.72 -1.85 -2.87
CA GLN A 124 -22.11 -2.25 -3.13
C GLN A 124 -22.20 -3.59 -3.88
N LYS A 125 -21.13 -3.95 -4.59
CA LYS A 125 -21.10 -5.17 -5.41
C LYS A 125 -19.97 -6.14 -5.02
N TYR A 126 -18.83 -5.63 -4.54
CA TYR A 126 -17.63 -6.42 -4.30
C TYR A 126 -17.22 -6.34 -2.83
N LYS A 127 -16.73 -7.44 -2.26
CA LYS A 127 -16.01 -7.37 -0.98
C LYS A 127 -14.79 -6.46 -1.16
N THR A 128 -14.72 -5.39 -0.39
CA THR A 128 -13.75 -4.31 -0.65
C THR A 128 -13.00 -3.94 0.61
N LEU A 129 -11.67 -3.97 0.52
CA LEU A 129 -10.74 -3.40 1.49
C LEU A 129 -10.38 -1.97 1.06
N LYS A 130 -10.15 -1.08 2.03
CA LYS A 130 -9.58 0.25 1.75
C LYS A 130 -8.48 0.62 2.73
N THR A 131 -7.64 1.57 2.34
CA THR A 131 -6.72 2.24 3.26
C THR A 131 -7.50 2.89 4.41
N GLU A 132 -7.10 2.65 5.64
CA GLU A 132 -7.63 3.32 6.83
C GLU A 132 -6.68 4.44 7.29
N GLY A 133 -7.28 5.53 7.81
CA GLY A 133 -6.49 6.66 8.29
C GLY A 133 -5.52 7.17 7.22
N ASN A 134 -4.26 7.31 7.61
CA ASN A 134 -3.15 7.77 6.78
C ASN A 134 -2.13 6.66 6.43
N TYR A 135 -2.56 5.40 6.39
CA TYR A 135 -1.71 4.25 6.03
C TYR A 135 -1.41 4.23 4.51
N ASN A 136 -0.89 5.34 3.98
CA ASN A 136 -0.69 5.60 2.55
C ASN A 136 0.77 5.75 2.13
N ASN A 137 1.71 5.40 3.02
CA ASN A 137 3.15 5.46 2.81
C ASN A 137 3.79 4.05 2.71
N GLU A 138 5.13 3.98 2.64
CA GLU A 138 5.89 2.74 2.46
C GLU A 138 5.76 1.71 3.60
N ILE A 139 5.19 2.09 4.74
CA ILE A 139 4.86 1.19 5.85
C ILE A 139 3.36 0.89 5.85
N GLY A 140 2.55 1.93 5.74
CA GLY A 140 1.10 1.82 5.85
C GLY A 140 0.45 1.08 4.70
N LEU A 141 0.92 1.29 3.46
CA LEU A 141 0.38 0.59 2.29
C LEU A 141 0.59 -0.93 2.37
N PRO A 142 1.81 -1.45 2.64
CA PRO A 142 2.01 -2.89 2.86
C PRO A 142 1.16 -3.45 3.99
N LEU A 143 1.09 -2.78 5.14
CA LEU A 143 0.23 -3.21 6.26
C LEU A 143 -1.25 -3.23 5.87
N THR A 144 -1.71 -2.30 5.02
CA THR A 144 -3.08 -2.32 4.48
C THR A 144 -3.31 -3.53 3.60
N ILE A 145 -2.37 -3.84 2.69
CA ILE A 145 -2.46 -5.01 1.81
C ILE A 145 -2.47 -6.31 2.63
N LEU A 146 -1.65 -6.42 3.68
CA LEU A 146 -1.59 -7.59 4.55
C LEU A 146 -2.86 -7.82 5.40
N ARG A 147 -3.81 -6.88 5.40
CA ARG A 147 -5.14 -7.07 6.00
C ARG A 147 -6.10 -7.88 5.13
N TYR A 148 -5.69 -8.18 3.89
CA TYR A 148 -6.47 -8.98 2.97
C TYR A 148 -6.90 -10.33 3.59
N GLN A 149 -8.17 -10.66 3.42
CA GLN A 149 -8.74 -11.96 3.75
C GLN A 149 -9.28 -12.65 2.49
N ASP A 150 -10.34 -12.13 1.92
CA ASP A 150 -11.03 -12.66 0.74
C ASP A 150 -11.66 -11.53 -0.10
N GLU A 151 -11.14 -10.30 0.01
CA GLU A 151 -11.66 -9.17 -0.73
C GLU A 151 -11.39 -9.32 -2.23
N GLU A 152 -12.35 -8.87 -3.03
CA GLU A 152 -12.26 -8.85 -4.49
C GLU A 152 -11.58 -7.57 -4.99
N VAL A 153 -11.69 -6.47 -4.20
CA VAL A 153 -11.12 -5.17 -4.56
C VAL A 153 -10.42 -4.53 -3.36
N MET A 154 -9.29 -3.89 -3.61
CA MET A 154 -8.61 -2.98 -2.67
C MET A 154 -8.64 -1.56 -3.22
N VAL A 155 -9.04 -0.58 -2.42
CA VAL A 155 -8.96 0.85 -2.74
C VAL A 155 -7.86 1.46 -1.87
N LEU A 156 -6.70 1.68 -2.48
CA LEU A 156 -5.47 2.07 -1.79
C LEU A 156 -5.17 3.55 -2.03
N GLU A 157 -5.16 4.33 -0.94
CA GLU A 157 -4.62 5.69 -0.96
C GLU A 157 -3.10 5.63 -0.98
N MET A 158 -2.48 6.42 -1.86
CA MET A 158 -1.03 6.45 -2.06
C MET A 158 -0.53 7.89 -1.93
N GLY A 159 0.27 8.13 -0.90
CA GLY A 159 0.87 9.42 -0.58
C GLY A 159 2.37 9.45 -0.84
N MET A 160 2.91 10.63 -1.14
CA MET A 160 4.35 10.82 -1.33
C MET A 160 4.76 12.23 -0.92
N ASN A 161 6.02 12.40 -0.54
CA ASN A 161 6.68 13.68 -0.28
C ASN A 161 7.80 13.94 -1.30
N HIS A 162 8.48 12.89 -1.76
CA HIS A 162 9.64 12.97 -2.65
C HIS A 162 9.44 12.13 -3.91
N LEU A 163 10.27 12.39 -4.93
CA LEU A 163 10.36 11.54 -6.13
C LEU A 163 10.76 10.10 -5.74
N ASN A 164 10.31 9.15 -6.54
CA ASN A 164 10.48 7.69 -6.38
C ASN A 164 9.75 7.06 -5.20
N GLU A 165 9.11 7.83 -4.30
CA GLU A 165 8.27 7.23 -3.26
C GLU A 165 7.00 6.60 -3.85
N MET A 166 6.32 7.32 -4.74
CA MET A 166 5.12 6.82 -5.40
C MET A 166 5.42 5.60 -6.28
N SER A 167 6.57 5.59 -6.96
CA SER A 167 7.03 4.44 -7.73
C SER A 167 7.15 3.19 -6.86
N ARG A 168 7.80 3.30 -5.69
CA ARG A 168 7.90 2.17 -4.74
C ARG A 168 6.54 1.68 -4.26
N LEU A 169 5.61 2.60 -3.94
CA LEU A 169 4.23 2.23 -3.58
C LEU A 169 3.50 1.52 -4.72
N SER A 170 3.66 2.04 -5.93
CA SER A 170 3.06 1.46 -7.14
C SER A 170 3.57 0.04 -7.42
N MET A 171 4.87 -0.17 -7.26
CA MET A 171 5.49 -1.49 -7.43
C MET A 171 5.08 -2.51 -6.37
N ILE A 172 4.67 -2.06 -5.18
CA ILE A 172 4.09 -2.94 -4.15
C ILE A 172 2.62 -3.25 -4.47
N ALA A 173 1.85 -2.23 -4.83
CA ALA A 173 0.41 -2.34 -5.01
C ALA A 173 0.01 -2.98 -6.35
N HIS A 174 0.80 -2.79 -7.41
CA HIS A 174 0.48 -3.16 -8.80
C HIS A 174 -0.97 -2.80 -9.17
N PRO A 175 -1.32 -1.49 -9.26
CA PRO A 175 -2.70 -1.09 -9.49
C PRO A 175 -3.24 -1.56 -10.84
N ASP A 176 -4.47 -2.08 -10.86
CA ASP A 176 -5.21 -2.37 -12.10
C ASP A 176 -5.87 -1.09 -12.65
N VAL A 177 -6.26 -0.17 -11.74
CA VAL A 177 -6.79 1.16 -12.04
C VAL A 177 -6.12 2.16 -11.12
N SER A 178 -5.73 3.32 -11.64
CA SER A 178 -5.24 4.43 -10.81
C SER A 178 -6.03 5.71 -11.06
N CYS A 179 -6.13 6.55 -10.02
CA CYS A 179 -6.76 7.86 -10.10
C CYS A 179 -5.81 8.94 -9.57
N ILE A 180 -5.61 10.00 -10.35
CA ILE A 180 -4.90 11.21 -9.93
C ILE A 180 -5.93 12.35 -9.84
N THR A 181 -6.24 12.77 -8.60
CA THR A 181 -7.31 13.77 -8.37
C THR A 181 -6.93 15.15 -8.86
N ASN A 182 -5.70 15.57 -8.57
CA ASN A 182 -5.15 16.86 -9.05
C ASN A 182 -3.63 16.97 -8.82
N VAL A 183 -3.03 17.95 -9.49
CA VAL A 183 -1.66 18.44 -9.28
C VAL A 183 -1.75 19.91 -8.87
N GLY A 184 -1.65 20.15 -7.55
CA GLY A 184 -1.60 21.48 -6.95
C GLY A 184 -0.18 21.83 -6.51
N THR A 185 -0.06 22.53 -5.37
CA THR A 185 1.20 22.99 -4.79
C THR A 185 1.62 22.22 -3.53
N ALA A 186 0.88 21.17 -3.13
CA ALA A 186 1.26 20.33 -2.01
C ALA A 186 2.63 19.69 -2.28
N HIS A 187 3.53 19.76 -1.29
CA HIS A 187 4.94 19.30 -1.37
C HIS A 187 5.82 20.10 -2.34
N ILE A 188 5.44 21.33 -2.72
CA ILE A 188 6.25 22.15 -3.64
C ILE A 188 7.60 22.53 -3.02
N GLY A 189 7.66 22.65 -1.68
CA GLY A 189 8.91 22.90 -0.97
C GLY A 189 9.95 21.79 -1.15
N GLU A 190 9.48 20.52 -1.24
CA GLU A 190 10.31 19.34 -1.40
C GLU A 190 10.64 19.03 -2.87
N LEU A 191 9.68 19.30 -3.76
CA LEU A 191 9.77 18.91 -5.17
C LEU A 191 10.18 20.09 -6.08
N GLY A 192 10.10 21.33 -5.60
CA GLY A 192 10.58 22.54 -6.26
C GLY A 192 9.63 23.12 -7.31
N SER A 193 8.85 22.30 -8.05
CA SER A 193 7.95 22.78 -9.08
C SER A 193 6.70 21.92 -9.24
N ARG A 194 5.66 22.43 -9.91
CA ARG A 194 4.44 21.67 -10.23
C ARG A 194 4.70 20.56 -11.25
N GLU A 195 5.65 20.75 -12.15
CA GLU A 195 6.11 19.73 -13.10
C GLU A 195 6.71 18.53 -12.37
N ASN A 196 7.53 18.77 -11.35
CA ASN A 196 8.07 17.69 -10.52
C ASN A 196 6.99 17.01 -9.67
N ILE A 197 5.97 17.77 -9.20
CA ILE A 197 4.81 17.20 -8.51
C ILE A 197 4.01 16.30 -9.47
N LEU A 198 3.80 16.74 -10.72
CA LEU A 198 3.17 15.91 -11.75
C LEU A 198 3.99 14.63 -11.99
N LYS A 199 5.30 14.77 -12.20
CA LYS A 199 6.21 13.63 -12.41
C LYS A 199 6.12 12.64 -11.25
N ALA A 200 6.21 13.10 -10.01
CA ALA A 200 6.12 12.24 -8.83
C ALA A 200 4.76 11.54 -8.70
N LYS A 201 3.65 12.19 -9.09
CA LYS A 201 2.32 11.54 -9.06
C LYS A 201 2.13 10.54 -10.18
N LEU A 202 2.72 10.79 -11.34
CA LEU A 202 2.69 9.86 -12.47
C LEU A 202 3.45 8.56 -12.19
N GLU A 203 4.39 8.54 -11.24
CA GLU A 203 5.04 7.32 -10.76
C GLU A 203 4.03 6.26 -10.25
N ILE A 204 2.76 6.65 -9.94
CA ILE A 204 1.70 5.68 -9.62
C ILE A 204 1.48 4.67 -10.76
N THR A 205 1.89 5.03 -11.97
CA THR A 205 1.74 4.17 -13.13
C THR A 205 2.86 3.14 -13.30
N ASP A 206 3.95 3.22 -12.54
CA ASP A 206 5.14 2.37 -12.73
C ASP A 206 4.84 0.88 -12.48
N GLY A 207 4.00 0.58 -11.49
CA GLY A 207 3.53 -0.79 -11.19
C GLY A 207 2.31 -1.24 -11.99
N MET A 208 1.77 -0.40 -12.88
CA MET A 208 0.60 -0.73 -13.70
C MET A 208 1.01 -1.52 -14.97
N LYS A 209 0.22 -2.50 -15.32
CA LYS A 209 0.38 -3.23 -16.58
C LYS A 209 -0.06 -2.36 -17.76
N ASP A 210 0.45 -2.67 -18.94
CA ASP A 210 -0.05 -2.07 -20.20
C ASP A 210 -1.56 -2.30 -20.35
N GLN A 211 -2.25 -1.32 -20.92
CA GLN A 211 -3.70 -1.27 -21.07
C GLN A 211 -4.48 -1.14 -19.75
N SER A 212 -3.81 -1.01 -18.60
CA SER A 212 -4.47 -0.64 -17.35
C SER A 212 -5.05 0.78 -17.43
N THR A 213 -6.06 1.09 -16.62
CA THR A 213 -6.77 2.37 -16.70
C THR A 213 -6.19 3.40 -15.75
N LEU A 214 -5.81 4.57 -16.29
CA LEU A 214 -5.47 5.76 -15.52
C LEU A 214 -6.59 6.80 -15.63
N ILE A 215 -7.23 7.13 -14.52
CA ILE A 215 -8.26 8.16 -14.43
C ILE A 215 -7.61 9.48 -13.97
N ILE A 216 -7.82 10.55 -14.73
CA ILE A 216 -7.26 11.88 -14.42
C ILE A 216 -8.32 12.98 -14.52
N ASN A 217 -8.14 14.00 -13.70
CA ASN A 217 -9.00 15.18 -13.70
C ASN A 217 -8.67 16.09 -14.89
N ASN A 218 -9.59 16.18 -15.85
CA ASN A 218 -9.44 17.01 -17.05
C ASN A 218 -9.57 18.51 -16.79
N ASP A 219 -10.02 18.92 -15.61
CA ASP A 219 -10.11 20.33 -15.23
C ASP A 219 -8.80 20.85 -14.59
N ASN A 220 -7.81 19.97 -14.41
CA ASN A 220 -6.51 20.33 -13.89
C ASN A 220 -5.51 20.54 -15.04
N ASP A 221 -4.96 21.74 -15.13
CA ASP A 221 -4.04 22.18 -16.19
C ASP A 221 -2.83 21.26 -16.40
N MET A 222 -2.22 20.78 -15.30
CA MET A 222 -1.08 19.89 -15.38
C MET A 222 -1.47 18.48 -15.86
N LEU A 223 -2.64 17.97 -15.45
CA LEU A 223 -3.11 16.66 -15.87
C LEU A 223 -3.59 16.63 -17.32
N GLN A 224 -4.02 17.78 -17.88
CA GLN A 224 -4.35 17.89 -19.31
C GLN A 224 -3.15 17.56 -20.21
N THR A 225 -1.93 17.83 -19.76
CA THR A 225 -0.70 17.59 -20.54
C THR A 225 -0.27 16.11 -20.58
N VAL A 226 -0.93 15.25 -19.79
CA VAL A 226 -0.52 13.85 -19.67
C VAL A 226 -0.82 13.08 -20.95
N ASP A 227 0.20 12.45 -21.51
CA ASP A 227 0.12 11.51 -22.63
C ASP A 227 0.87 10.22 -22.27
N LEU A 228 0.15 9.14 -22.11
CA LEU A 228 0.69 7.83 -21.72
C LEU A 228 0.06 6.72 -22.60
N PRO A 229 0.56 6.54 -23.84
CA PRO A 229 -0.07 5.67 -24.82
C PRO A 229 -0.09 4.18 -24.42
N ARG A 230 0.72 3.76 -23.44
CA ARG A 230 0.68 2.40 -22.91
C ARG A 230 -0.55 2.13 -22.02
N LEU A 231 -1.22 3.18 -21.54
CA LEU A 231 -2.36 3.09 -20.62
C LEU A 231 -3.67 3.54 -21.31
N ASN A 232 -4.78 3.04 -20.80
CA ASN A 232 -6.09 3.59 -21.13
C ASN A 232 -6.34 4.83 -20.24
N VAL A 233 -6.10 6.03 -20.77
CA VAL A 233 -6.27 7.28 -20.04
C VAL A 233 -7.71 7.75 -20.15
N VAL A 234 -8.44 7.74 -19.03
CA VAL A 234 -9.83 8.24 -18.93
C VAL A 234 -9.80 9.63 -18.28
N ARG A 235 -10.28 10.63 -19.02
CA ARG A 235 -10.35 12.02 -18.59
C ARG A 235 -11.74 12.31 -18.01
N VAL A 236 -11.80 12.81 -16.77
CA VAL A 236 -13.05 13.13 -16.08
C VAL A 236 -13.03 14.61 -15.69
N GLY A 237 -14.09 15.36 -15.97
CA GLY A 237 -14.16 16.78 -15.63
C GLY A 237 -15.41 17.47 -16.19
N LYS A 238 -15.44 18.79 -16.07
CA LYS A 238 -16.48 19.66 -16.61
C LYS A 238 -16.10 20.21 -17.99
N ASN A 239 -14.80 20.38 -18.21
CA ASN A 239 -14.28 21.01 -19.42
C ASN A 239 -14.41 20.08 -20.64
N GLU A 240 -14.46 20.71 -21.82
CA GLU A 240 -14.42 20.00 -23.09
C GLU A 240 -13.17 19.08 -23.17
N GLY A 241 -13.32 17.94 -23.85
CA GLY A 241 -12.28 16.94 -23.99
C GLY A 241 -12.24 15.90 -22.85
N ALA A 242 -13.12 16.02 -21.85
CA ALA A 242 -13.31 14.95 -20.88
C ALA A 242 -14.01 13.74 -21.54
N SER A 243 -13.49 12.52 -21.27
CA SER A 243 -14.13 11.27 -21.70
C SER A 243 -15.45 11.04 -20.96
N ILE A 244 -15.50 11.51 -19.71
CA ILE A 244 -16.69 11.51 -18.86
C ILE A 244 -16.87 12.96 -18.40
N GLN A 245 -17.88 13.61 -18.93
CA GLN A 245 -18.14 15.02 -18.64
C GLN A 245 -19.31 15.17 -17.67
N ALA A 246 -19.12 15.99 -16.62
CA ALA A 246 -20.17 16.40 -15.73
C ALA A 246 -20.85 17.66 -16.28
N SER A 247 -22.19 17.63 -16.41
CA SER A 247 -23.04 18.75 -16.81
C SER A 247 -24.08 19.05 -15.75
N ASP A 248 -24.64 20.23 -15.79
CA ASP A 248 -25.78 20.66 -14.93
C ASP A 248 -25.50 20.51 -13.41
N ILE A 249 -24.32 20.99 -12.97
CA ILE A 249 -23.85 20.90 -11.58
C ILE A 249 -24.21 22.18 -10.81
#